data_b4fa59d3b295879f49533f6ce3d2889f
#
_entry.id   b4fa59d3b295879f49533f6ce3d2889f
#
_cell.length_a   1.000
_cell.length_b   1.000
_cell.length_c   1.000
_cell.angle_alpha   90.00
_cell.angle_beta   90.00
_cell.angle_gamma   90.00
#
_symmetry.space_group_name_H-M   'P 1'
#
loop_
_entity.id
_entity.type
_entity.pdbx_description
1 polymer ?
#
loop_
_entity_poly.entity_id
_entity_poly.type
_entity_poly.pdbx_seq_one_letter_code
_entity_poly.pdbx_strand_id
1 'polypeptide(L)'
;MVLSDIDRRLLERCLAREPRSWEDFVDRFLGLILHVVNHTSESRGYRLSDEDREDLVAEVSVALIANDFEILRRFRGDSSLATYLTVIARRIVVRQLQQGRDAATLKSVRDATRGQSTSISPEQRISNREELDRLLSRLDGAEATVVRLYHLEGKSYREISMAVGMPENSIGPTLSRARSKMRQS
;
A
#
# COMPACT_ATOMS: atom_id res chain seq x y z
N MET A 1 -7.85 2.55 17.60
CA MET A 1 -8.32 3.89 17.13
C MET A 1 -9.65 3.66 16.43
N VAL A 2 -10.72 4.18 17.01
CA VAL A 2 -12.09 3.91 16.58
C VAL A 2 -12.38 4.65 15.27
N LEU A 3 -13.23 4.08 14.40
CA LEU A 3 -13.76 4.73 13.20
C LEU A 3 -14.35 6.10 13.58
N SER A 4 -13.92 7.17 12.90
CA SER A 4 -14.49 8.50 13.17
C SER A 4 -15.94 8.54 12.71
N ASP A 5 -16.78 9.33 13.39
CA ASP A 5 -18.20 9.46 13.03
C ASP A 5 -18.38 10.01 11.61
N ILE A 6 -17.44 10.84 11.15
CA ILE A 6 -17.44 11.39 9.79
C ILE A 6 -17.19 10.26 8.79
N ASP A 7 -16.17 9.43 9.02
CA ASP A 7 -15.84 8.31 8.12
C ASP A 7 -16.93 7.25 8.12
N ARG A 8 -17.57 7.02 9.27
CA ARG A 8 -18.70 6.10 9.39
C ARG A 8 -19.88 6.55 8.53
N ARG A 9 -20.31 7.80 8.70
CA ARG A 9 -21.42 8.36 7.90
C ARG A 9 -21.10 8.36 6.42
N LEU A 10 -19.88 8.71 6.05
CA LEU A 10 -19.45 8.72 4.65
C LEU A 10 -19.49 7.31 4.06
N LEU A 11 -18.98 6.31 4.78
CA LEU A 11 -19.05 4.91 4.38
C LEU A 11 -20.50 4.44 4.23
N GLU A 12 -21.36 4.72 5.20
CA GLU A 12 -22.80 4.37 5.17
C GLU A 12 -23.49 4.97 3.94
N ARG A 13 -23.23 6.26 3.63
CA ARG A 13 -23.75 6.95 2.45
C ARG A 13 -23.28 6.31 1.15
N CYS A 14 -21.99 5.93 1.06
CA CYS A 14 -21.44 5.22 -0.11
C CYS A 14 -22.12 3.86 -0.30
N LEU A 15 -22.29 3.09 0.78
CA LEU A 15 -22.94 1.78 0.73
C LEU A 15 -24.44 1.87 0.41
N ALA A 16 -25.09 2.98 0.77
CA ALA A 16 -26.47 3.29 0.40
C ALA A 16 -26.60 3.90 -1.01
N ARG A 17 -25.47 4.13 -1.71
CA ARG A 17 -25.42 4.77 -3.04
C ARG A 17 -26.09 6.14 -3.08
N GLU A 18 -25.94 6.92 -2.01
CA GLU A 18 -26.47 8.28 -1.97
C GLU A 18 -25.79 9.17 -3.01
N PRO A 19 -26.52 10.14 -3.59
CA PRO A 19 -25.92 11.09 -4.54
C PRO A 19 -24.69 11.78 -3.95
N ARG A 20 -23.63 11.90 -4.76
CA ARG A 20 -22.34 12.52 -4.42
C ARG A 20 -21.55 11.86 -3.29
N SER A 21 -22.02 10.75 -2.74
CA SER A 21 -21.31 10.07 -1.65
C SER A 21 -19.95 9.53 -2.10
N TRP A 22 -19.85 9.09 -3.35
CA TRP A 22 -18.60 8.61 -3.92
C TRP A 22 -17.59 9.75 -4.18
N GLU A 23 -18.06 10.88 -4.70
CA GLU A 23 -17.22 12.07 -4.86
C GLU A 23 -16.67 12.53 -3.51
N ASP A 24 -17.53 12.66 -2.51
CA ASP A 24 -17.13 13.02 -1.14
C ASP A 24 -16.10 12.03 -0.56
N PHE A 25 -16.25 10.73 -0.88
CA PHE A 25 -15.31 9.68 -0.47
C PHE A 25 -13.96 9.84 -1.17
N VAL A 26 -13.98 10.07 -2.48
CA VAL A 26 -12.75 10.31 -3.26
C VAL A 26 -12.05 11.56 -2.74
N ASP A 27 -12.73 12.67 -2.59
CA ASP A 27 -12.16 13.93 -2.10
C ASP A 27 -11.46 13.75 -0.74
N ARG A 28 -12.06 12.95 0.13
CA ARG A 28 -11.52 12.70 1.46
C ARG A 28 -10.30 11.79 1.46
N PHE A 29 -10.28 10.76 0.63
CA PHE A 29 -9.26 9.71 0.67
C PHE A 29 -8.27 9.73 -0.50
N LEU A 30 -8.46 10.59 -1.51
CA LEU A 30 -7.58 10.68 -2.67
C LEU A 30 -6.12 10.93 -2.27
N GLY A 31 -5.90 11.88 -1.36
CA GLY A 31 -4.54 12.19 -0.86
C GLY A 31 -3.88 10.99 -0.17
N LEU A 32 -4.66 10.19 0.58
CA LEU A 32 -4.19 8.96 1.18
C LEU A 32 -3.83 7.92 0.12
N ILE A 33 -4.70 7.71 -0.87
CA ILE A 33 -4.48 6.75 -1.95
C ILE A 33 -3.24 7.13 -2.75
N LEU A 34 -3.09 8.39 -3.14
CA LEU A 34 -1.91 8.93 -3.82
C LEU A 34 -0.63 8.69 -3.01
N HIS A 35 -0.67 8.96 -1.72
CA HIS A 35 0.47 8.71 -0.82
C HIS A 35 0.84 7.23 -0.80
N VAL A 36 -0.15 6.33 -0.69
CA VAL A 36 0.07 4.88 -0.68
C VAL A 36 0.63 4.40 -2.02
N VAL A 37 0.12 4.89 -3.15
CA VAL A 37 0.62 4.58 -4.49
C VAL A 37 2.09 4.96 -4.61
N ASN A 38 2.44 6.22 -4.32
CA ASN A 38 3.81 6.71 -4.41
C ASN A 38 4.75 5.93 -3.49
N HIS A 39 4.41 5.86 -2.20
CA HIS A 39 5.25 5.18 -1.20
C HIS A 39 5.45 3.70 -1.50
N THR A 40 4.41 3.00 -1.96
CA THR A 40 4.50 1.57 -2.30
C THR A 40 5.37 1.35 -3.52
N SER A 41 5.27 2.20 -4.53
CA SER A 41 6.04 2.11 -5.76
C SER A 41 7.52 2.43 -5.50
N GLU A 42 7.80 3.52 -4.80
CA GLU A 42 9.16 3.92 -4.41
C GLU A 42 9.87 2.86 -3.56
N SER A 43 9.18 2.31 -2.54
CA SER A 43 9.73 1.27 -1.66
C SER A 43 10.05 -0.03 -2.41
N ARG A 44 9.49 -0.22 -3.59
CA ARG A 44 9.76 -1.35 -4.49
C ARG A 44 10.70 -0.99 -5.64
N GLY A 45 11.23 0.22 -5.65
CA GLY A 45 12.16 0.68 -6.65
C GLY A 45 11.54 1.06 -7.98
N TYR A 46 10.23 1.36 -8.02
CA TYR A 46 9.57 1.88 -9.21
C TYR A 46 9.50 3.40 -9.18
N ARG A 47 9.90 4.03 -10.26
CA ARG A 47 9.60 5.42 -10.56
C ARG A 47 8.38 5.46 -11.45
N LEU A 48 7.30 6.01 -10.96
CA LEU A 48 6.07 6.18 -11.72
C LEU A 48 6.15 7.47 -12.54
N SER A 49 5.72 7.42 -13.79
CA SER A 49 5.30 8.61 -14.52
C SER A 49 4.00 9.16 -13.90
N ASP A 50 3.61 10.36 -14.29
CA ASP A 50 2.32 10.91 -13.84
C ASP A 50 1.15 10.05 -14.34
N GLU A 51 1.23 9.56 -15.58
CA GLU A 51 0.25 8.65 -16.18
C GLU A 51 0.14 7.32 -15.42
N ASP A 52 1.27 6.65 -15.12
CA ASP A 52 1.27 5.41 -14.34
C ASP A 52 0.68 5.61 -12.93
N ARG A 53 0.92 6.77 -12.34
CA ARG A 53 0.36 7.13 -11.03
C ARG A 53 -1.15 7.28 -11.09
N GLU A 54 -1.65 8.00 -12.09
CA GLU A 54 -3.09 8.18 -12.32
C GLU A 54 -3.77 6.84 -12.59
N ASP A 55 -3.18 5.98 -13.40
CA ASP A 55 -3.67 4.64 -13.69
C ASP A 55 -3.76 3.79 -12.41
N LEU A 56 -2.73 3.79 -11.56
CA LEU A 56 -2.76 3.05 -10.31
C LEU A 56 -3.81 3.59 -9.33
N VAL A 57 -4.02 4.90 -9.28
CA VAL A 57 -5.08 5.53 -8.47
C VAL A 57 -6.46 5.13 -9.01
N ALA A 58 -6.62 5.12 -10.33
CA ALA A 58 -7.86 4.69 -10.99
C ALA A 58 -8.15 3.20 -10.69
N GLU A 59 -7.15 2.33 -10.78
CA GLU A 59 -7.27 0.90 -10.44
C GLU A 59 -7.71 0.69 -8.99
N VAL A 60 -7.14 1.44 -8.04
CA VAL A 60 -7.58 1.39 -6.64
C VAL A 60 -9.03 1.84 -6.52
N SER A 61 -9.40 2.93 -7.18
CA SER A 61 -10.75 3.49 -7.15
C SER A 61 -11.79 2.52 -7.74
N VAL A 62 -11.48 1.94 -8.90
CA VAL A 62 -12.32 0.93 -9.56
C VAL A 62 -12.49 -0.30 -8.66
N ALA A 63 -11.44 -0.77 -8.03
CA ALA A 63 -11.52 -1.91 -7.11
C ALA A 63 -12.41 -1.63 -5.89
N LEU A 64 -12.41 -0.39 -5.37
CA LEU A 64 -13.24 0.00 -4.22
C LEU A 64 -14.73 0.04 -4.57
N ILE A 65 -15.10 0.44 -5.81
CA ILE A 65 -16.52 0.48 -6.25
C ILE A 65 -17.00 -0.83 -6.86
N ALA A 66 -16.09 -1.72 -7.23
CA ALA A 66 -16.42 -2.99 -7.87
C ALA A 66 -17.34 -3.84 -7.01
N ASN A 67 -18.18 -4.65 -7.67
CA ASN A 67 -19.09 -5.60 -7.02
C ASN A 67 -19.94 -4.96 -5.91
N ASP A 68 -20.50 -3.81 -6.19
CA ASP A 68 -21.36 -3.09 -5.24
C ASP A 68 -20.64 -2.73 -3.93
N PHE A 69 -19.46 -2.12 -4.06
CA PHE A 69 -18.62 -1.74 -2.92
C PHE A 69 -18.23 -2.93 -2.02
N GLU A 70 -18.08 -4.13 -2.58
CA GLU A 70 -17.79 -5.34 -1.81
C GLU A 70 -16.63 -5.17 -0.84
N ILE A 71 -15.56 -4.49 -1.26
CA ILE A 71 -14.41 -4.21 -0.40
C ILE A 71 -14.81 -3.35 0.79
N LEU A 72 -15.57 -2.29 0.58
CA LEU A 72 -16.01 -1.39 1.65
C LEU A 72 -17.03 -2.06 2.58
N ARG A 73 -17.90 -2.94 2.05
CA ARG A 73 -18.85 -3.74 2.85
C ARG A 73 -18.15 -4.72 3.80
N ARG A 74 -16.96 -5.18 3.47
CA ARG A 74 -16.17 -6.07 4.32
C ARG A 74 -15.45 -5.37 5.48
N PHE A 75 -15.51 -4.05 5.53
CA PHE A 75 -14.93 -3.29 6.64
C PHE A 75 -15.68 -3.52 7.93
N ARG A 76 -14.99 -4.01 8.96
CA ARG A 76 -15.58 -4.41 10.26
C ARG A 76 -15.50 -3.33 11.34
N GLY A 77 -14.79 -2.22 11.09
CA GLY A 77 -14.58 -1.18 12.10
C GLY A 77 -13.49 -1.49 13.13
N ASP A 78 -12.74 -2.58 12.98
CA ASP A 78 -11.65 -2.97 13.89
C ASP A 78 -10.44 -2.03 13.82
N SER A 79 -10.41 -1.16 12.80
CA SER A 79 -9.39 -0.14 12.59
C SER A 79 -10.02 1.16 12.08
N SER A 80 -9.22 2.21 11.88
CA SER A 80 -9.73 3.37 11.14
C SER A 80 -9.97 3.01 9.66
N LEU A 81 -10.92 3.68 9.02
CA LEU A 81 -11.18 3.49 7.59
C LEU A 81 -9.92 3.82 6.76
N ALA A 82 -9.16 4.85 7.14
CA ALA A 82 -7.89 5.19 6.51
C ALA A 82 -6.86 4.05 6.59
N THR A 83 -6.74 3.38 7.74
CA THR A 83 -5.86 2.20 7.90
C THR A 83 -6.29 1.06 7.00
N TYR A 84 -7.59 0.78 6.96
CA TYR A 84 -8.16 -0.26 6.09
C TYR A 84 -7.87 0.03 4.61
N LEU A 85 -8.15 1.25 4.15
CA LEU A 85 -7.90 1.68 2.78
C LEU A 85 -6.42 1.63 2.42
N THR A 86 -5.52 1.99 3.33
CA THR A 86 -4.07 1.88 3.14
C THR A 86 -3.66 0.44 2.82
N VAL A 87 -4.19 -0.54 3.56
CA VAL A 87 -3.88 -1.97 3.33
C VAL A 87 -4.41 -2.43 1.98
N ILE A 88 -5.64 -2.06 1.64
CA ILE A 88 -6.27 -2.44 0.37
C ILE A 88 -5.55 -1.81 -0.82
N ALA A 89 -5.35 -0.50 -0.80
CA ALA A 89 -4.66 0.24 -1.87
C ALA A 89 -3.25 -0.33 -2.11
N ARG A 90 -2.49 -0.58 -1.04
CA ARG A 90 -1.16 -1.16 -1.17
C ARG A 90 -1.18 -2.55 -1.81
N ARG A 91 -2.13 -3.42 -1.47
CA ARG A 91 -2.26 -4.75 -2.09
C ARG A 91 -2.53 -4.64 -3.59
N ILE A 92 -3.42 -3.73 -3.98
CA ILE A 92 -3.76 -3.50 -5.38
C ILE A 92 -2.54 -3.00 -6.14
N VAL A 93 -1.86 -1.97 -5.62
CA VAL A 93 -0.64 -1.41 -6.24
C VAL A 93 0.44 -2.47 -6.41
N VAL A 94 0.72 -3.26 -5.36
CA VAL A 94 1.72 -4.34 -5.42
C VAL A 94 1.37 -5.36 -6.50
N ARG A 95 0.11 -5.76 -6.60
CA ARG A 95 -0.36 -6.70 -7.61
C ARG A 95 -0.18 -6.15 -9.02
N GLN A 96 -0.55 -4.90 -9.25
CA GLN A 96 -0.41 -4.24 -10.56
C GLN A 96 1.06 -4.10 -10.98
N LEU A 97 1.93 -3.69 -10.07
CA LEU A 97 3.37 -3.60 -10.33
C LEU A 97 3.99 -4.97 -10.66
N GLN A 98 3.52 -6.05 -10.02
CA GLN A 98 3.98 -7.40 -10.34
C GLN A 98 3.49 -7.85 -11.72
N GLN A 99 2.21 -7.64 -12.04
CA GLN A 99 1.64 -7.97 -13.35
C GLN A 99 2.34 -7.20 -14.49
N GLY A 100 2.65 -5.92 -14.27
CA GLY A 100 3.44 -5.12 -15.20
C GLY A 100 4.84 -5.68 -15.45
N ARG A 101 5.50 -6.21 -14.42
CA ARG A 101 6.79 -6.92 -14.55
C ARG A 101 6.69 -8.18 -15.40
N ASP A 102 5.69 -9.01 -15.11
CA ASP A 102 5.48 -10.27 -15.83
C ASP A 102 5.17 -9.99 -17.30
N ALA A 103 4.35 -8.98 -17.59
CA ALA A 103 4.06 -8.52 -18.95
C ALA A 103 5.28 -7.95 -19.66
N ALA A 104 6.13 -7.15 -18.98
CA ALA A 104 7.37 -6.62 -19.53
C ALA A 104 8.41 -7.73 -19.78
N THR A 105 8.48 -8.72 -18.88
CA THR A 105 9.36 -9.90 -19.06
C THR A 105 8.91 -10.74 -20.25
N LEU A 106 7.60 -10.94 -20.44
CA LEU A 106 7.06 -11.64 -21.61
C LEU A 106 7.23 -10.85 -22.90
N LYS A 107 7.19 -9.51 -22.86
CA LYS A 107 7.47 -8.64 -24.01
C LYS A 107 8.97 -8.61 -24.33
N SER A 108 9.86 -8.59 -23.32
CA SER A 108 11.32 -8.56 -23.54
C SER A 108 11.85 -9.85 -24.19
N VAL A 109 11.14 -10.97 -24.03
CA VAL A 109 11.42 -12.22 -24.77
C VAL A 109 10.99 -12.13 -26.24
N ARG A 110 10.04 -11.21 -26.56
CA ARG A 110 9.56 -10.98 -27.94
C ARG A 110 10.26 -9.82 -28.65
N ASP A 111 10.74 -8.81 -27.92
CA ASP A 111 11.36 -7.61 -28.46
C ASP A 111 12.79 -7.43 -27.88
N ALA A 112 13.73 -8.24 -28.34
CA ALA A 112 15.16 -8.03 -28.11
C ALA A 112 15.69 -6.77 -28.87
N THR A 113 14.84 -5.83 -29.26
CA THR A 113 15.20 -4.63 -30.02
C THR A 113 14.33 -3.41 -29.71
N ARG A 114 14.19 -2.98 -28.46
CA ARG A 114 13.97 -1.54 -28.16
C ARG A 114 13.99 -1.33 -26.64
N GLY A 115 15.03 -0.60 -26.20
CA GLY A 115 15.21 -0.25 -24.80
C GLY A 115 14.28 0.89 -24.37
N GLN A 116 13.96 0.83 -23.15
CA GLN A 116 14.04 1.83 -22.07
C GLN A 116 13.07 1.43 -20.96
N SER A 117 13.53 0.47 -20.13
CA SER A 117 13.00 0.41 -18.76
C SER A 117 13.66 1.55 -17.99
N THR A 118 12.88 2.48 -17.47
CA THR A 118 13.34 3.43 -16.46
C THR A 118 13.59 2.68 -15.15
N SER A 119 14.64 1.89 -15.13
CA SER A 119 15.16 1.25 -13.92
C SER A 119 15.89 2.30 -13.09
N ILE A 120 15.57 2.38 -11.80
CA ILE A 120 16.42 3.06 -10.81
C ILE A 120 17.85 2.57 -11.02
N SER A 121 18.82 3.52 -11.06
CA SER A 121 20.21 3.15 -11.28
C SER A 121 20.68 2.17 -10.19
N PRO A 122 21.64 1.26 -10.50
CA PRO A 122 22.19 0.35 -9.50
C PRO A 122 22.71 1.07 -8.25
N GLU A 123 23.27 2.28 -8.40
CA GLU A 123 23.78 3.11 -7.30
C GLU A 123 22.67 3.61 -6.38
N GLN A 124 21.54 4.02 -6.94
CA GLN A 124 20.36 4.42 -6.13
C GLN A 124 19.71 3.25 -5.41
N ARG A 125 19.75 2.04 -6.00
CA ARG A 125 19.28 0.82 -5.31
C ARG A 125 20.16 0.46 -4.12
N ILE A 126 21.47 0.62 -4.26
CA ILE A 126 22.44 0.39 -3.18
C ILE A 126 22.23 1.42 -2.08
N SER A 127 22.17 2.71 -2.40
CA SER A 127 21.96 3.80 -1.44
C SER A 127 20.65 3.64 -0.66
N ASN A 128 19.55 3.35 -1.35
CA ASN A 128 18.25 3.13 -0.70
C ASN A 128 18.24 1.88 0.19
N ARG A 129 18.99 0.85 -0.18
CA ARG A 129 19.12 -0.38 0.60
C ARG A 129 19.94 -0.17 1.86
N GLU A 130 21.05 0.55 1.76
CA GLU A 130 21.90 0.91 2.91
C GLU A 130 21.16 1.80 3.91
N GLU A 131 20.40 2.78 3.43
CA GLU A 131 19.56 3.64 4.28
C GLU A 131 18.45 2.83 4.97
N LEU A 132 17.81 1.93 4.24
CA LEU A 132 16.81 1.02 4.80
C LEU A 132 17.43 0.11 5.86
N ASP A 133 18.58 -0.49 5.61
CA ASP A 133 19.27 -1.36 6.56
C ASP A 133 19.70 -0.58 7.81
N ARG A 134 20.11 0.68 7.69
CA ARG A 134 20.36 1.59 8.82
C ARG A 134 19.10 1.87 9.64
N LEU A 135 17.96 2.12 8.99
CA LEU A 135 16.69 2.35 9.68
C LEU A 135 16.20 1.07 10.37
N LEU A 136 16.33 -0.08 9.73
CA LEU A 136 15.95 -1.37 10.30
C LEU A 136 16.86 -1.82 11.45
N SER A 137 18.15 -1.46 11.43
CA SER A 137 19.09 -1.79 12.51
C SER A 137 18.79 -1.10 13.84
N ARG A 138 17.94 -0.07 13.83
CA ARG A 138 17.45 0.64 15.03
C ARG A 138 16.24 -0.02 15.70
N LEU A 139 15.65 -0.98 15.02
CA LEU A 139 14.51 -1.74 15.50
C LEU A 139 14.99 -3.05 16.14
N ASP A 140 14.22 -3.57 17.10
CA ASP A 140 14.45 -4.94 17.51
C ASP A 140 14.12 -5.92 16.36
N GLY A 141 14.65 -7.14 16.44
CA GLY A 141 14.57 -8.11 15.35
C GLY A 141 13.14 -8.45 14.95
N ALA A 142 12.22 -8.48 15.90
CA ALA A 142 10.79 -8.74 15.62
C ALA A 142 10.13 -7.53 14.93
N GLU A 143 10.38 -6.31 15.41
CA GLU A 143 9.89 -5.08 14.79
C GLU A 143 10.44 -4.90 13.39
N ALA A 144 11.75 -5.12 13.16
CA ALA A 144 12.39 -5.04 11.86
C ALA A 144 11.76 -6.04 10.87
N THR A 145 11.50 -7.27 11.32
CA THR A 145 10.86 -8.31 10.48
C THR A 145 9.44 -7.92 10.11
N VAL A 146 8.64 -7.45 11.07
CA VAL A 146 7.25 -7.00 10.81
C VAL A 146 7.23 -5.81 9.85
N VAL A 147 8.14 -4.83 10.03
CA VAL A 147 8.28 -3.68 9.12
C VAL A 147 8.66 -4.13 7.71
N ARG A 148 9.62 -5.04 7.56
CA ARG A 148 10.05 -5.59 6.28
C ARG A 148 8.90 -6.30 5.57
N LEU A 149 8.25 -7.26 6.23
CA LEU A 149 7.14 -8.02 5.68
C LEU A 149 5.98 -7.10 5.26
N TYR A 150 5.69 -6.07 6.07
CA TYR A 150 4.61 -5.14 5.78
C TYR A 150 4.94 -4.17 4.64
N HIS A 151 6.07 -3.44 4.72
CA HIS A 151 6.40 -2.35 3.80
C HIS A 151 7.14 -2.81 2.54
N LEU A 152 7.99 -3.84 2.63
CA LEU A 152 8.81 -4.29 1.49
C LEU A 152 8.18 -5.47 0.75
N GLU A 153 7.55 -6.40 1.47
CA GLU A 153 6.98 -7.59 0.86
C GLU A 153 5.46 -7.49 0.64
N GLY A 154 4.82 -6.43 1.16
CA GLY A 154 3.39 -6.21 0.96
C GLY A 154 2.48 -7.24 1.64
N LYS A 155 2.98 -7.94 2.66
CA LYS A 155 2.21 -8.94 3.39
C LYS A 155 1.07 -8.32 4.19
N SER A 156 -0.04 -9.05 4.29
CA SER A 156 -1.16 -8.68 5.17
C SER A 156 -0.81 -8.97 6.63
N TYR A 157 -1.57 -8.40 7.56
CA TYR A 157 -1.40 -8.67 8.99
C TYR A 157 -1.52 -10.17 9.31
N ARG A 158 -2.45 -10.86 8.67
CA ARG A 158 -2.63 -12.31 8.82
C ARG A 158 -1.40 -13.09 8.34
N GLU A 159 -0.86 -12.75 7.16
CA GLU A 159 0.35 -13.40 6.64
C GLU A 159 1.56 -13.11 7.51
N ILE A 160 1.68 -11.87 8.01
CA ILE A 160 2.75 -11.47 8.95
C ILE A 160 2.60 -12.24 10.25
N SER A 161 1.38 -12.31 10.81
CA SER A 161 1.06 -13.05 12.01
C SER A 161 1.51 -14.52 11.91
N MET A 162 1.20 -15.18 10.80
CA MET A 162 1.64 -16.56 10.54
C MET A 162 3.16 -16.67 10.37
N ALA A 163 3.81 -15.70 9.74
CA ALA A 163 5.24 -15.73 9.47
C ALA A 163 6.10 -15.48 10.70
N VAL A 164 5.64 -14.59 11.62
CA VAL A 164 6.42 -14.19 12.82
C VAL A 164 5.90 -14.82 14.11
N GLY A 165 4.81 -15.57 14.07
CA GLY A 165 4.22 -16.21 15.26
C GLY A 165 3.60 -15.22 16.25
N MET A 166 3.24 -14.00 15.82
CA MET A 166 2.61 -12.97 16.66
C MET A 166 1.11 -12.91 16.41
N PRO A 167 0.28 -12.58 17.42
CA PRO A 167 -1.15 -12.35 17.21
C PRO A 167 -1.40 -11.26 16.15
N GLU A 168 -2.37 -11.45 15.27
CA GLU A 168 -2.69 -10.49 14.20
C GLU A 168 -2.94 -9.08 14.77
N ASN A 169 -3.62 -8.98 15.91
CA ASN A 169 -3.91 -7.72 16.59
C ASN A 169 -2.65 -7.00 17.11
N SER A 170 -1.53 -7.69 17.23
CA SER A 170 -0.25 -7.11 17.68
C SER A 170 0.56 -6.50 16.54
N ILE A 171 0.27 -6.83 15.30
CA ILE A 171 1.02 -6.35 14.14
C ILE A 171 0.90 -4.82 13.99
N GLY A 172 -0.33 -4.28 14.05
CA GLY A 172 -0.57 -2.83 13.98
C GLY A 172 0.17 -2.03 15.05
N PRO A 173 0.01 -2.36 16.34
CA PRO A 173 0.78 -1.75 17.43
C PRO A 173 2.30 -1.85 17.25
N THR A 174 2.81 -2.97 16.77
CA THR A 174 4.23 -3.17 16.50
C THR A 174 4.73 -2.24 15.40
N LEU A 175 4.00 -2.13 14.28
CA LEU A 175 4.30 -1.17 13.21
C LEU A 175 4.27 0.28 13.71
N SER A 176 3.34 0.62 14.59
CA SER A 176 3.24 1.96 15.18
C SER A 176 4.45 2.29 16.05
N ARG A 177 4.89 1.36 16.91
CA ARG A 177 6.09 1.52 17.74
C ARG A 177 7.34 1.65 16.89
N ALA A 178 7.50 0.77 15.90
CA ALA A 178 8.63 0.81 14.98
C ALA A 178 8.73 2.17 14.27
N ARG A 179 7.59 2.69 13.78
CA ARG A 179 7.54 4.02 13.16
C ARG A 179 7.94 5.14 14.11
N SER A 180 7.51 5.06 15.38
CA SER A 180 7.88 6.04 16.40
C SER A 180 9.39 6.01 16.68
N LYS A 181 10.00 4.84 16.79
CA LYS A 181 11.45 4.69 16.97
C LYS A 181 12.25 5.25 15.79
N MET A 182 11.78 5.04 14.55
CA MET A 182 12.44 5.58 13.35
C MET A 182 12.33 7.11 13.22
N ARG A 183 11.28 7.73 13.79
CA ARG A 183 11.08 9.18 13.76
C ARG A 183 11.90 9.96 14.80
N GLN A 184 12.27 9.33 15.90
CA GLN A 184 12.98 9.98 17.03
C GLN A 184 14.49 10.10 16.76
N SER A 185 14.88 9.90 15.55
CA SER A 185 16.25 10.05 15.02
C SER A 185 16.29 11.17 14.00
#